data_ef886121b16ba952b6ed352b5b6e0c5e
#
_entry.id   ef886121b16ba952b6ed352b5b6e0c5e
#
_cell.length_a   1.000
_cell.length_b   1.000
_cell.length_c   1.000
_cell.angle_alpha   90.00
_cell.angle_beta   90.00
_cell.angle_gamma   90.00
#
_symmetry.space_group_name_H-M   'P 1'
#
loop_
_entity.id
_entity.type
_entity.pdbx_description
1 polymer ?
#
loop_
_entity_poly.entity_id
_entity_poly.type
_entity_poly.pdbx_seq_one_letter_code
_entity_poly.pdbx_strand_id
1 'polypeptide(L)'
;MDVWKEFCLRVWKWFVKKPRVVDAKRSSEEKVANRYSPERMKRYLNAHYEFRYNVLSEINEFRPKGESLLGFKCLGKRELNALCLEIQSAGIPCWDRDLARYIHSTLVEDYHPFTLYVQELPEWDGEDRLVDLASRVSSEAYWVKYFHRWMLALLAQWMGKNTTYANCVSPLLVSEEQGWQKSTFCKSLMPEPLQAYYTDQIDLSANGRLEGKLGVMGLINLDEFDRLTSRGMAKLKNLMQLSSLSIRKAYQKNYAPLPRIASFIGTSNRKDLLDDPTGSRRFLCVEVEHRIDCSNINLPQIYAQLKAELETGERYWFTPEEEQEIQCHNEAFYQIHPEEELFRNHFRSALEGEACEMLSLSEILEVLKEKHGALLRNVSMVKFGNALVASGVERVHTKLGNRYKLVRVDADE
;
A
#
# COMPACT_ATOMS: atom_id res chain seq x y z
N MET A 1 -31.10 11.52 1.31
CA MET A 1 -31.88 10.26 1.56
C MET A 1 -32.71 9.82 0.38
N ASP A 2 -32.91 10.66 -0.64
CA ASP A 2 -33.76 10.36 -1.81
C ASP A 2 -33.03 9.70 -2.98
N VAL A 3 -31.75 9.96 -3.16
CA VAL A 3 -30.94 9.38 -4.25
C VAL A 3 -30.81 7.85 -4.13
N TRP A 4 -30.72 7.33 -2.90
CA TRP A 4 -30.68 5.89 -2.63
C TRP A 4 -32.01 5.17 -2.90
N LYS A 5 -33.14 5.85 -2.64
CA LYS A 5 -34.48 5.30 -2.94
C LYS A 5 -34.73 5.23 -4.44
N GLU A 6 -34.33 6.25 -5.17
CA GLU A 6 -34.47 6.28 -6.62
C GLU A 6 -33.55 5.24 -7.31
N PHE A 7 -32.35 5.05 -6.78
CA PHE A 7 -31.42 4.00 -7.24
C PHE A 7 -31.99 2.60 -6.99
N CYS A 8 -32.50 2.33 -5.80
CA CYS A 8 -33.14 1.03 -5.47
C CYS A 8 -34.40 0.78 -6.31
N LEU A 9 -35.21 1.81 -6.61
CA LEU A 9 -36.38 1.72 -7.47
C LEU A 9 -36.03 1.48 -8.95
N ARG A 10 -34.93 2.07 -9.46
CA ARG A 10 -34.42 1.79 -10.81
C ARG A 10 -33.87 0.37 -10.94
N VAL A 11 -33.14 -0.09 -9.94
CA VAL A 11 -32.62 -1.47 -9.88
C VAL A 11 -33.77 -2.47 -9.77
N TRP A 12 -34.81 -2.17 -8.95
CA TRP A 12 -36.00 -3.02 -8.84
C TRP A 12 -36.85 -3.04 -10.10
N LYS A 13 -37.05 -1.89 -10.77
CA LYS A 13 -37.74 -1.82 -12.07
C LYS A 13 -37.00 -2.56 -13.17
N TRP A 14 -35.67 -2.63 -13.09
CA TRP A 14 -34.84 -3.42 -14.03
C TRP A 14 -35.04 -4.92 -13.83
N PHE A 15 -35.15 -5.41 -12.58
CA PHE A 15 -35.48 -6.81 -12.30
C PHE A 15 -36.93 -7.19 -12.61
N VAL A 16 -37.85 -6.23 -12.70
CA VAL A 16 -39.31 -6.46 -12.86
C VAL A 16 -39.79 -6.28 -14.32
N LYS A 17 -38.95 -5.82 -15.25
CA LYS A 17 -39.33 -5.80 -16.68
C LYS A 17 -39.51 -7.24 -17.17
N LYS A 18 -40.75 -7.73 -17.07
CA LYS A 18 -41.14 -9.04 -17.68
C LYS A 18 -40.93 -8.96 -19.18
N PRO A 19 -40.25 -9.96 -19.81
CA PRO A 19 -40.30 -10.11 -21.27
C PRO A 19 -41.74 -10.37 -21.72
N ARG A 20 -42.17 -9.71 -22.79
CA ARG A 20 -43.46 -9.98 -23.43
C ARG A 20 -43.50 -11.45 -23.88
N VAL A 21 -44.42 -12.21 -23.32
CA VAL A 21 -44.74 -13.59 -23.80
C VAL A 21 -45.41 -13.43 -25.15
N VAL A 22 -44.75 -13.92 -26.19
CA VAL A 22 -45.34 -14.09 -27.55
C VAL A 22 -45.80 -15.52 -27.64
N ASP A 23 -47.15 -15.73 -27.61
CA ASP A 23 -47.75 -17.03 -27.90
C ASP A 23 -47.50 -17.40 -29.37
N ALA A 24 -46.59 -18.34 -29.61
CA ALA A 24 -46.35 -18.92 -30.93
C ALA A 24 -46.79 -20.39 -30.96
N LYS A 25 -47.61 -20.73 -31.92
CA LYS A 25 -48.06 -22.11 -32.20
C LYS A 25 -46.84 -23.01 -32.49
N ARG A 26 -46.69 -24.06 -31.72
CA ARG A 26 -45.58 -25.01 -31.82
C ARG A 26 -45.71 -25.90 -33.09
N SER A 27 -44.77 -25.71 -34.04
CA SER A 27 -44.58 -26.59 -35.20
C SER A 27 -43.54 -27.69 -34.91
N SER A 28 -43.49 -28.74 -35.75
CA SER A 28 -42.54 -29.86 -35.60
C SER A 28 -41.06 -29.48 -35.65
N GLU A 29 -40.73 -28.27 -36.16
CA GLU A 29 -39.37 -27.69 -36.15
C GLU A 29 -38.94 -27.24 -34.73
N GLU A 30 -39.88 -26.98 -33.82
CA GLU A 30 -39.60 -26.60 -32.42
C GLU A 30 -38.99 -27.76 -31.59
N LYS A 31 -39.22 -29.03 -31.98
CA LYS A 31 -38.59 -30.17 -31.27
C LYS A 31 -37.09 -30.29 -31.50
N VAL A 32 -36.56 -29.73 -32.59
CA VAL A 32 -35.12 -29.60 -32.83
C VAL A 32 -34.54 -28.37 -32.12
N ALA A 33 -35.33 -27.32 -31.94
CA ALA A 33 -34.95 -26.09 -31.25
C ALA A 33 -34.77 -26.27 -29.74
N ASN A 34 -35.31 -27.32 -29.15
CA ASN A 34 -35.27 -27.55 -27.68
C ASN A 34 -34.05 -28.39 -27.23
N ARG A 35 -33.06 -28.63 -28.12
CA ARG A 35 -31.80 -29.23 -27.72
C ARG A 35 -30.93 -28.17 -27.03
N TYR A 36 -30.42 -28.54 -25.84
CA TYR A 36 -29.39 -27.74 -25.14
C TYR A 36 -28.25 -27.41 -26.11
N SER A 37 -27.97 -26.13 -26.29
CA SER A 37 -26.87 -25.64 -27.09
C SER A 37 -26.12 -24.57 -26.31
N PRO A 38 -24.89 -24.86 -25.89
CA PRO A 38 -24.04 -23.86 -25.22
C PRO A 38 -23.88 -22.56 -26.03
N GLU A 39 -23.87 -22.67 -27.36
CA GLU A 39 -23.74 -21.53 -28.28
C GLU A 39 -24.94 -20.59 -28.22
N ARG A 40 -26.17 -21.10 -28.04
CA ARG A 40 -27.36 -20.25 -27.90
C ARG A 40 -27.33 -19.48 -26.60
N MET A 41 -26.94 -20.13 -25.50
CA MET A 41 -26.73 -19.50 -24.19
C MET A 41 -25.66 -18.41 -24.28
N LYS A 42 -24.48 -18.72 -24.83
CA LYS A 42 -23.37 -17.72 -24.99
C LYS A 42 -23.78 -16.54 -25.85
N ARG A 43 -24.47 -16.82 -26.98
CA ARG A 43 -24.96 -15.76 -27.88
C ARG A 43 -25.96 -14.84 -27.17
N TYR A 44 -26.86 -15.39 -26.38
CA TYR A 44 -27.80 -14.60 -25.57
C TYR A 44 -27.05 -13.73 -24.58
N LEU A 45 -26.16 -14.31 -23.78
CA LEU A 45 -25.38 -13.62 -22.78
C LEU A 45 -24.55 -12.50 -23.41
N ASN A 46 -23.79 -12.78 -24.46
CA ASN A 46 -22.96 -11.80 -25.15
C ASN A 46 -23.76 -10.72 -25.91
N ALA A 47 -25.04 -10.95 -26.19
CA ALA A 47 -25.93 -9.92 -26.75
C ALA A 47 -26.42 -8.93 -25.69
N HIS A 48 -26.60 -9.38 -24.44
CA HIS A 48 -27.23 -8.58 -23.39
C HIS A 48 -26.27 -8.10 -22.31
N TYR A 49 -25.11 -8.76 -22.14
CA TYR A 49 -24.17 -8.51 -21.06
C TYR A 49 -22.74 -8.44 -21.55
N GLU A 50 -21.92 -7.71 -20.81
CA GLU A 50 -20.47 -7.75 -20.86
C GLU A 50 -19.97 -8.45 -19.60
N PHE A 51 -19.02 -9.36 -19.78
CA PHE A 51 -18.37 -10.11 -18.70
C PHE A 51 -16.89 -9.86 -18.72
N ARG A 52 -16.27 -9.82 -17.55
CA ARG A 52 -14.81 -9.77 -17.39
C ARG A 52 -14.38 -10.51 -16.12
N TYR A 53 -13.17 -11.02 -16.14
CA TYR A 53 -12.56 -11.67 -14.98
C TYR A 53 -11.46 -10.81 -14.40
N ASN A 54 -11.60 -10.45 -13.14
CA ASN A 54 -10.61 -9.66 -12.40
C ASN A 54 -9.51 -10.59 -11.87
N VAL A 55 -8.31 -10.47 -12.45
CA VAL A 55 -7.19 -11.38 -12.14
C VAL A 55 -6.60 -11.18 -10.73
N LEU A 56 -6.84 -10.04 -10.07
CA LEU A 56 -6.36 -9.76 -8.73
C LEU A 56 -7.30 -10.31 -7.64
N SER A 57 -8.58 -10.01 -7.76
CA SER A 57 -9.59 -10.46 -6.79
C SER A 57 -10.12 -11.86 -7.10
N GLU A 58 -9.81 -12.41 -8.28
CA GLU A 58 -10.31 -13.71 -8.79
C GLU A 58 -11.84 -13.76 -8.86
N ILE A 59 -12.45 -12.63 -9.22
CA ILE A 59 -13.90 -12.46 -9.27
C ILE A 59 -14.33 -12.16 -10.70
N ASN A 60 -15.39 -12.86 -11.16
CA ASN A 60 -16.08 -12.50 -12.37
C ASN A 60 -17.01 -11.30 -12.13
N GLU A 61 -17.01 -10.38 -13.05
CA GLU A 61 -17.84 -9.18 -13.06
C GLU A 61 -18.66 -9.11 -14.33
N PHE A 62 -19.82 -8.47 -14.26
CA PHE A 62 -20.69 -8.27 -15.40
C PHE A 62 -21.41 -6.93 -15.36
N ARG A 63 -21.86 -6.48 -16.53
CA ARG A 63 -22.80 -5.35 -16.69
C ARG A 63 -23.72 -5.57 -17.89
N PRO A 64 -24.92 -4.96 -17.92
CA PRO A 64 -25.75 -4.93 -19.13
C PRO A 64 -25.06 -4.15 -20.25
N LYS A 65 -25.17 -4.65 -21.48
CA LYS A 65 -24.70 -3.93 -22.67
C LYS A 65 -25.54 -2.69 -22.94
N GLY A 66 -24.87 -1.63 -23.38
CA GLY A 66 -25.51 -0.35 -23.71
C GLY A 66 -25.79 0.55 -22.50
N GLU A 67 -25.54 0.08 -21.28
CA GLU A 67 -25.67 0.88 -20.07
C GLU A 67 -24.28 1.25 -19.52
N SER A 68 -23.50 2.04 -20.27
CA SER A 68 -22.15 2.46 -19.90
C SER A 68 -22.09 3.26 -18.57
N LEU A 69 -23.23 3.83 -18.15
CA LEU A 69 -23.36 4.51 -16.84
C LEU A 69 -23.43 3.54 -15.66
N LEU A 70 -23.70 2.24 -15.89
CA LEU A 70 -23.66 1.23 -14.85
C LEU A 70 -22.28 0.57 -14.85
N GLY A 71 -21.56 0.73 -13.73
CA GLY A 71 -20.29 0.05 -13.50
C GLY A 71 -20.46 -1.48 -13.48
N PHE A 72 -19.38 -2.20 -13.70
CA PHE A 72 -19.34 -3.65 -13.52
C PHE A 72 -19.70 -4.02 -12.07
N LYS A 73 -20.46 -5.13 -11.94
CA LYS A 73 -20.86 -5.68 -10.64
C LYS A 73 -20.27 -7.07 -10.47
N CYS A 74 -19.94 -7.43 -9.23
CA CYS A 74 -19.52 -8.78 -8.89
C CYS A 74 -20.62 -9.79 -9.28
N LEU A 75 -20.22 -10.87 -9.94
CA LEU A 75 -21.09 -11.95 -10.37
C LEU A 75 -21.02 -13.09 -9.35
N GLY A 76 -21.88 -13.00 -8.33
CA GLY A 76 -22.01 -14.02 -7.30
C GLY A 76 -23.04 -15.10 -7.64
N LYS A 77 -23.30 -15.99 -6.69
CA LYS A 77 -24.26 -17.09 -6.87
C LYS A 77 -25.68 -16.61 -7.14
N ARG A 78 -26.11 -15.48 -6.56
CA ARG A 78 -27.45 -14.93 -6.79
C ARG A 78 -27.61 -14.41 -8.22
N GLU A 79 -26.60 -13.72 -8.72
CA GLU A 79 -26.55 -13.14 -10.05
C GLU A 79 -26.51 -14.28 -11.10
N LEU A 80 -25.71 -15.33 -10.87
CA LEU A 80 -25.70 -16.53 -11.72
C LEU A 80 -27.08 -17.18 -11.82
N ASN A 81 -27.76 -17.35 -10.69
CA ASN A 81 -29.12 -17.94 -10.69
C ASN A 81 -30.11 -17.03 -11.42
N ALA A 82 -30.02 -15.70 -11.24
CA ALA A 82 -30.88 -14.75 -11.95
C ALA A 82 -30.69 -14.82 -13.47
N LEU A 83 -29.44 -14.83 -13.94
CA LEU A 83 -29.10 -14.98 -15.36
C LEU A 83 -29.59 -16.30 -15.90
N CYS A 84 -29.48 -17.40 -15.15
CA CYS A 84 -29.98 -18.71 -15.56
C CYS A 84 -31.51 -18.70 -15.78
N LEU A 85 -32.27 -18.14 -14.85
CA LEU A 85 -33.71 -17.97 -14.94
C LEU A 85 -34.13 -17.08 -16.11
N GLU A 86 -33.39 -16.00 -16.35
CA GLU A 86 -33.63 -15.08 -17.46
C GLU A 86 -33.45 -15.79 -18.82
N ILE A 87 -32.36 -16.54 -19.01
CA ILE A 87 -32.08 -17.32 -20.20
C ILE A 87 -33.18 -18.35 -20.42
N GLN A 88 -33.62 -19.05 -19.37
CA GLN A 88 -34.73 -20.01 -19.42
C GLN A 88 -36.05 -19.32 -19.83
N SER A 89 -36.30 -18.12 -19.30
CA SER A 89 -37.49 -17.32 -19.64
C SER A 89 -37.49 -16.87 -21.09
N ALA A 90 -36.31 -16.73 -21.70
CA ALA A 90 -36.12 -16.45 -23.12
C ALA A 90 -36.27 -17.70 -23.99
N GLY A 91 -36.68 -18.84 -23.43
CA GLY A 91 -36.89 -20.10 -24.15
C GLY A 91 -35.60 -20.83 -24.55
N ILE A 92 -34.48 -20.53 -23.87
CA ILE A 92 -33.19 -21.16 -24.09
C ILE A 92 -32.94 -22.15 -22.95
N PRO A 93 -32.78 -23.47 -23.19
CA PRO A 93 -32.42 -24.42 -22.16
C PRO A 93 -31.05 -24.05 -21.55
N CYS A 94 -31.03 -23.82 -20.27
CA CYS A 94 -29.84 -23.43 -19.53
C CYS A 94 -29.79 -24.12 -18.16
N TRP A 95 -28.65 -24.71 -17.84
CA TRP A 95 -28.36 -25.26 -16.52
C TRP A 95 -27.37 -24.36 -15.79
N ASP A 96 -27.57 -24.18 -14.52
CA ASP A 96 -26.71 -23.37 -13.65
C ASP A 96 -25.22 -23.75 -13.75
N ARG A 97 -24.93 -25.06 -13.78
CA ARG A 97 -23.55 -25.57 -13.93
C ARG A 97 -22.89 -25.19 -15.26
N ASP A 98 -23.68 -25.12 -16.36
CA ASP A 98 -23.13 -24.81 -17.68
C ASP A 98 -22.91 -23.31 -17.84
N LEU A 99 -23.81 -22.52 -17.28
CA LEU A 99 -23.61 -21.07 -17.13
C LEU A 99 -22.36 -20.80 -16.28
N ALA A 100 -22.24 -21.43 -15.12
CA ALA A 100 -21.07 -21.29 -14.25
C ALA A 100 -19.76 -21.70 -14.96
N ARG A 101 -19.81 -22.83 -15.74
CA ARG A 101 -18.66 -23.29 -16.53
C ARG A 101 -18.25 -22.26 -17.59
N TYR A 102 -19.18 -21.59 -18.24
CA TYR A 102 -18.90 -20.55 -19.21
C TYR A 102 -18.27 -19.34 -18.51
N ILE A 103 -18.89 -18.85 -17.44
CA ILE A 103 -18.43 -17.65 -16.69
C ILE A 103 -17.05 -17.87 -16.06
N HIS A 104 -16.76 -19.07 -15.56
CA HIS A 104 -15.47 -19.40 -14.95
C HIS A 104 -14.45 -19.99 -15.95
N SER A 105 -14.69 -19.85 -17.25
CA SER A 105 -13.76 -20.28 -18.29
C SER A 105 -12.96 -19.11 -18.85
N THR A 106 -11.87 -19.41 -19.54
CA THR A 106 -11.04 -18.45 -20.29
C THR A 106 -11.76 -17.81 -21.49
N LEU A 107 -13.05 -18.08 -21.68
CA LEU A 107 -13.90 -17.41 -22.67
C LEU A 107 -14.41 -16.05 -22.18
N VAL A 108 -14.33 -15.81 -20.88
CA VAL A 108 -14.52 -14.47 -20.28
C VAL A 108 -13.16 -13.80 -20.27
N GLU A 109 -13.10 -12.55 -20.71
CA GLU A 109 -11.86 -11.81 -20.86
C GLU A 109 -11.26 -11.47 -19.49
N ASP A 110 -9.98 -11.78 -19.33
CA ASP A 110 -9.21 -11.39 -18.16
C ASP A 110 -8.88 -9.90 -18.20
N TYR A 111 -8.99 -9.22 -17.07
CA TYR A 111 -8.50 -7.84 -16.94
C TYR A 111 -7.74 -7.62 -15.64
N HIS A 112 -6.75 -6.74 -15.71
CA HIS A 112 -5.99 -6.30 -14.54
C HIS A 112 -6.40 -4.87 -14.20
N PRO A 113 -7.00 -4.59 -13.02
CA PRO A 113 -7.57 -3.27 -12.70
C PRO A 113 -6.60 -2.10 -12.85
N PHE A 114 -5.37 -2.26 -12.36
CA PHE A 114 -4.35 -1.21 -12.46
C PHE A 114 -3.91 -0.97 -13.91
N THR A 115 -3.73 -2.03 -14.68
CA THR A 115 -3.36 -1.91 -16.11
C THR A 115 -4.47 -1.20 -16.89
N LEU A 116 -5.72 -1.59 -16.66
CA LEU A 116 -6.87 -0.95 -17.29
C LEU A 116 -6.94 0.53 -16.93
N TYR A 117 -6.81 0.86 -15.64
CA TYR A 117 -6.81 2.27 -15.21
C TYR A 117 -5.71 3.09 -15.91
N VAL A 118 -4.48 2.57 -15.97
CA VAL A 118 -3.35 3.26 -16.62
C VAL A 118 -3.55 3.41 -18.13
N GLN A 119 -4.21 2.44 -18.78
CA GLN A 119 -4.55 2.52 -20.20
C GLN A 119 -5.63 3.56 -20.51
N GLU A 120 -6.60 3.74 -19.60
CA GLU A 120 -7.71 4.67 -19.73
C GLU A 120 -7.39 6.10 -19.27
N LEU A 121 -6.16 6.36 -18.76
CA LEU A 121 -5.75 7.71 -18.40
C LEU A 121 -5.79 8.65 -19.60
N PRO A 122 -6.22 9.90 -19.40
CA PRO A 122 -6.13 10.93 -20.43
C PRO A 122 -4.67 11.23 -20.78
N GLU A 123 -4.44 11.92 -21.89
CA GLU A 123 -3.13 12.52 -22.14
C GLU A 123 -2.80 13.56 -21.09
N TRP A 124 -1.53 13.63 -20.67
CA TRP A 124 -1.08 14.66 -19.76
C TRP A 124 -1.11 16.03 -20.43
N ASP A 125 -1.73 16.99 -19.78
CA ASP A 125 -1.89 18.36 -20.28
C ASP A 125 -0.64 19.24 -20.12
N GLY A 126 0.45 18.70 -19.56
CA GLY A 126 1.74 19.38 -19.37
C GLY A 126 1.85 20.18 -18.08
N GLU A 127 0.80 20.24 -17.25
CA GLU A 127 0.84 20.93 -15.97
C GLU A 127 1.37 20.02 -14.85
N ASP A 128 2.38 20.50 -14.12
CA ASP A 128 2.93 19.77 -12.97
C ASP A 128 2.01 19.94 -11.74
N ARG A 129 1.32 18.85 -11.40
CA ARG A 129 0.40 18.80 -10.24
C ARG A 129 1.00 18.05 -9.05
N LEU A 130 2.16 17.42 -9.21
CA LEU A 130 2.80 16.69 -8.11
C LEU A 130 3.38 17.62 -7.07
N VAL A 131 3.91 18.77 -7.49
CA VAL A 131 4.40 19.80 -6.57
C VAL A 131 3.25 20.36 -5.73
N ASP A 132 2.08 20.66 -6.34
CA ASP A 132 0.90 21.11 -5.60
C ASP A 132 0.42 20.03 -4.61
N LEU A 133 0.32 18.78 -5.06
CA LEU A 133 -0.10 17.66 -4.22
C LEU A 133 0.83 17.45 -3.02
N ALA A 134 2.14 17.48 -3.23
CA ALA A 134 3.13 17.33 -2.16
C ALA A 134 3.07 18.51 -1.17
N SER A 135 2.96 19.74 -1.68
CA SER A 135 2.92 20.96 -0.88
C SER A 135 1.69 21.08 0.02
N ARG A 136 0.66 20.27 -0.22
CA ARG A 136 -0.49 20.14 0.70
C ARG A 136 -0.12 19.50 2.03
N VAL A 137 1.00 18.79 2.10
CA VAL A 137 1.53 18.16 3.32
C VAL A 137 2.63 19.01 3.91
N SER A 138 3.65 19.36 3.11
CA SER A 138 4.77 20.21 3.49
C SER A 138 5.37 20.87 2.24
N SER A 139 5.84 22.08 2.41
CA SER A 139 6.53 22.86 1.37
C SER A 139 8.04 22.59 1.28
N GLU A 140 8.57 21.72 2.13
CA GLU A 140 9.99 21.34 2.12
C GLU A 140 10.40 20.76 0.77
N ALA A 141 11.45 21.33 0.16
CA ALA A 141 11.95 20.87 -1.14
C ALA A 141 12.39 19.39 -1.13
N TYR A 142 12.92 18.92 0.01
CA TYR A 142 13.24 17.53 0.28
C TYR A 142 12.00 16.63 0.14
N TRP A 143 10.91 16.98 0.82
CA TRP A 143 9.66 16.24 0.75
C TRP A 143 9.08 16.21 -0.66
N VAL A 144 8.96 17.37 -1.31
CA VAL A 144 8.40 17.48 -2.68
C VAL A 144 9.18 16.59 -3.66
N LYS A 145 10.52 16.65 -3.63
CA LYS A 145 11.41 15.83 -4.48
C LYS A 145 11.18 14.33 -4.29
N TYR A 146 11.17 13.87 -3.03
CA TYR A 146 11.11 12.44 -2.74
C TYR A 146 9.71 11.86 -2.73
N PHE A 147 8.69 12.67 -2.46
CA PHE A 147 7.31 12.28 -2.66
C PHE A 147 6.99 12.05 -4.15
N HIS A 148 7.48 12.92 -5.03
CA HIS A 148 7.39 12.72 -6.48
C HIS A 148 8.04 11.39 -6.90
N ARG A 149 9.27 11.13 -6.44
CA ARG A 149 9.98 9.87 -6.71
C ARG A 149 9.20 8.64 -6.21
N TRP A 150 8.62 8.74 -5.04
CA TRP A 150 7.79 7.69 -4.47
C TRP A 150 6.50 7.46 -5.27
N MET A 151 5.84 8.51 -5.74
CA MET A 151 4.66 8.41 -6.61
C MET A 151 4.99 7.74 -7.95
N LEU A 152 6.15 8.05 -8.54
CA LEU A 152 6.65 7.35 -9.74
C LEU A 152 6.88 5.87 -9.46
N ALA A 153 7.48 5.54 -8.32
CA ALA A 153 7.70 4.15 -7.91
C ALA A 153 6.40 3.39 -7.66
N LEU A 154 5.39 4.05 -7.10
CA LEU A 154 4.05 3.49 -6.90
C LEU A 154 3.41 3.13 -8.24
N LEU A 155 3.40 4.05 -9.21
CA LEU A 155 2.83 3.80 -10.54
C LEU A 155 3.63 2.75 -11.31
N ALA A 156 4.96 2.79 -11.27
CA ALA A 156 5.83 1.79 -11.88
C ALA A 156 5.53 0.37 -11.35
N GLN A 157 5.22 0.27 -10.05
CA GLN A 157 4.85 -0.99 -9.41
C GLN A 157 3.48 -1.49 -9.89
N TRP A 158 2.48 -0.60 -10.04
CA TRP A 158 1.17 -0.94 -10.63
C TRP A 158 1.29 -1.40 -12.09
N MET A 159 2.26 -0.86 -12.83
CA MET A 159 2.55 -1.24 -14.22
C MET A 159 3.40 -2.53 -14.33
N GLY A 160 3.79 -3.15 -13.22
CA GLY A 160 4.66 -4.34 -13.22
C GLY A 160 6.11 -4.07 -13.62
N LYS A 161 6.58 -2.82 -13.58
CA LYS A 161 7.98 -2.44 -13.90
C LYS A 161 8.95 -2.70 -12.73
N ASN A 162 8.48 -3.17 -11.59
CA ASN A 162 9.23 -3.36 -10.35
C ASN A 162 10.06 -4.65 -10.27
N THR A 163 10.35 -5.30 -11.38
CA THR A 163 11.11 -6.56 -11.40
C THR A 163 12.53 -6.42 -10.86
N THR A 164 13.18 -5.29 -11.12
CA THR A 164 14.54 -4.97 -10.65
C THR A 164 14.52 -4.14 -9.37
N TYR A 165 13.66 -3.12 -9.33
CA TYR A 165 13.59 -2.18 -8.21
C TYR A 165 12.15 -2.12 -7.68
N ALA A 166 11.94 -2.67 -6.49
CA ALA A 166 10.67 -2.54 -5.79
C ALA A 166 10.55 -1.16 -5.12
N ASN A 167 9.33 -0.65 -4.92
CA ASN A 167 9.11 0.56 -4.12
C ASN A 167 9.38 0.27 -2.63
N CYS A 168 10.64 0.45 -2.21
CA CYS A 168 11.13 0.11 -0.87
C CYS A 168 10.94 1.24 0.14
N VAL A 169 10.55 2.44 -0.30
CA VAL A 169 10.37 3.61 0.55
C VAL A 169 8.89 3.80 0.86
N SER A 170 8.59 4.25 2.06
CA SER A 170 7.25 4.58 2.54
C SER A 170 7.24 6.00 3.11
N PRO A 171 6.46 6.93 2.56
CA PRO A 171 6.20 8.19 3.20
C PRO A 171 5.54 7.98 4.57
N LEU A 172 5.95 8.77 5.57
CA LEU A 172 5.34 8.82 6.89
C LEU A 172 4.94 10.25 7.22
N LEU A 173 3.65 10.49 7.29
CA LEU A 173 3.07 11.79 7.63
C LEU A 173 2.99 11.94 9.14
N VAL A 174 3.79 12.83 9.68
CA VAL A 174 3.95 13.00 11.13
C VAL A 174 3.30 14.31 11.57
N SER A 175 2.45 14.26 12.59
CA SER A 175 1.90 15.43 13.25
C SER A 175 1.34 15.02 14.60
N GLU A 176 1.70 15.75 15.66
CA GLU A 176 1.13 15.55 17.00
C GLU A 176 -0.35 15.95 17.05
N GLU A 177 -0.76 16.84 16.15
CA GLU A 177 -2.13 17.29 16.03
C GLU A 177 -3.02 16.23 15.39
N GLN A 178 -4.11 15.90 16.06
CA GLN A 178 -5.14 15.01 15.56
C GLN A 178 -6.11 15.75 14.62
N GLY A 179 -6.71 15.00 13.67
CA GLY A 179 -7.71 15.58 12.76
C GLY A 179 -7.11 16.39 11.59
N TRP A 180 -5.81 16.39 11.39
CA TRP A 180 -5.13 17.06 10.27
C TRP A 180 -5.23 16.31 8.94
N GLN A 181 -6.16 15.36 8.85
CA GLN A 181 -6.53 14.61 7.64
C GLN A 181 -5.41 13.76 7.03
N LYS A 182 -4.40 13.35 7.80
CA LYS A 182 -3.31 12.49 7.33
C LYS A 182 -3.81 11.21 6.65
N SER A 183 -4.63 10.41 7.34
CA SER A 183 -5.17 9.15 6.79
C SER A 183 -6.15 9.39 5.62
N THR A 184 -6.87 10.52 5.64
CA THR A 184 -7.71 10.94 4.50
C THR A 184 -6.87 11.24 3.27
N PHE A 185 -5.75 11.95 3.43
CA PHE A 185 -4.81 12.22 2.34
C PHE A 185 -4.23 10.91 1.79
N CYS A 186 -3.78 9.99 2.64
CA CYS A 186 -3.29 8.68 2.19
C CYS A 186 -4.34 7.96 1.32
N LYS A 187 -5.60 7.98 1.73
CA LYS A 187 -6.70 7.38 0.96
C LYS A 187 -7.00 8.14 -0.33
N SER A 188 -6.89 9.46 -0.32
CA SER A 188 -7.18 10.31 -1.49
C SER A 188 -6.19 10.12 -2.64
N LEU A 189 -5.03 9.49 -2.40
CA LEU A 189 -4.08 9.13 -3.45
C LEU A 189 -4.58 7.97 -4.33
N MET A 190 -5.56 7.18 -3.87
CA MET A 190 -6.13 6.10 -4.67
C MET A 190 -7.26 6.63 -5.56
N PRO A 191 -7.18 6.41 -6.89
CA PRO A 191 -8.26 6.75 -7.82
C PRO A 191 -9.56 6.04 -7.49
N GLU A 192 -10.69 6.68 -7.79
CA GLU A 192 -12.02 6.13 -7.51
C GLU A 192 -12.21 4.70 -8.04
N PRO A 193 -11.84 4.34 -9.29
CA PRO A 193 -11.97 2.97 -9.78
C PRO A 193 -11.11 1.95 -9.04
N LEU A 194 -10.07 2.40 -8.33
CA LEU A 194 -9.11 1.56 -7.60
C LEU A 194 -9.27 1.64 -6.08
N GLN A 195 -10.29 2.32 -5.55
CA GLN A 195 -10.52 2.48 -4.11
C GLN A 195 -10.64 1.14 -3.35
N ALA A 196 -11.15 0.08 -4.01
CA ALA A 196 -11.23 -1.26 -3.43
C ALA A 196 -9.84 -1.88 -3.14
N TYR A 197 -8.78 -1.33 -3.73
CA TYR A 197 -7.38 -1.78 -3.57
C TYR A 197 -6.58 -0.89 -2.62
N TYR A 198 -7.26 -0.10 -1.80
CA TYR A 198 -6.69 0.60 -0.65
C TYR A 198 -7.04 -0.13 0.65
N THR A 199 -6.10 -0.17 1.59
CA THR A 199 -6.39 -0.65 2.95
C THR A 199 -5.52 0.06 3.98
N ASP A 200 -6.11 0.36 5.13
CA ASP A 200 -5.45 0.81 6.36
C ASP A 200 -5.40 -0.29 7.44
N GLN A 201 -6.00 -1.45 7.13
CA GLN A 201 -6.06 -2.59 8.04
C GLN A 201 -4.93 -3.58 7.75
N ILE A 202 -3.84 -3.44 8.49
CA ILE A 202 -2.70 -4.35 8.42
C ILE A 202 -2.56 -5.13 9.72
N ASP A 203 -2.48 -6.44 9.59
CA ASP A 203 -2.06 -7.33 10.66
C ASP A 203 -0.70 -7.94 10.34
N LEU A 204 0.34 -7.35 10.93
CA LEU A 204 1.73 -7.82 10.79
C LEU A 204 2.01 -9.10 11.58
N SER A 205 1.13 -9.50 12.51
CA SER A 205 1.28 -10.72 13.31
C SER A 205 0.83 -11.96 12.54
N ALA A 206 -0.15 -11.84 11.64
CA ALA A 206 -0.74 -12.97 10.94
C ALA A 206 0.15 -13.51 9.82
N ASN A 207 0.63 -14.75 9.98
CA ASN A 207 1.38 -15.44 8.93
C ASN A 207 0.50 -15.68 7.68
N GLY A 208 0.99 -15.27 6.51
CA GLY A 208 0.40 -15.58 5.20
C GLY A 208 -0.75 -14.69 4.73
N ARG A 209 -1.43 -13.92 5.61
CA ARG A 209 -2.53 -13.04 5.19
C ARG A 209 -2.05 -11.73 4.61
N LEU A 210 -0.94 -11.21 5.12
CA LEU A 210 -0.38 -9.94 4.63
C LEU A 210 0.25 -10.11 3.26
N GLU A 211 0.99 -11.19 3.05
CA GLU A 211 1.62 -11.48 1.77
C GLU A 211 0.58 -11.51 0.64
N GLY A 212 -0.61 -12.11 0.88
CA GLY A 212 -1.70 -12.10 -0.08
C GLY A 212 -2.19 -10.67 -0.42
N LYS A 213 -2.27 -9.80 0.58
CA LYS A 213 -2.65 -8.39 0.36
C LYS A 213 -1.63 -7.63 -0.49
N LEU A 214 -0.32 -7.94 -0.37
CA LEU A 214 0.72 -7.25 -1.14
C LEU A 214 0.60 -7.48 -2.66
N GLY A 215 0.04 -8.58 -3.09
CA GLY A 215 -0.21 -8.87 -4.51
C GLY A 215 -1.55 -8.38 -5.02
N VAL A 216 -2.41 -7.83 -4.17
CA VAL A 216 -3.77 -7.38 -4.54
C VAL A 216 -3.96 -5.89 -4.30
N MET A 217 -3.53 -5.37 -3.14
CA MET A 217 -3.68 -3.95 -2.80
C MET A 217 -2.70 -3.10 -3.61
N GLY A 218 -3.11 -1.90 -4.02
CA GLY A 218 -2.25 -0.92 -4.67
C GLY A 218 -1.54 0.00 -3.68
N LEU A 219 -2.24 0.33 -2.59
CA LEU A 219 -1.71 1.19 -1.53
C LEU A 219 -2.16 0.70 -0.17
N ILE A 220 -1.19 0.58 0.73
CA ILE A 220 -1.40 0.15 2.11
C ILE A 220 -0.99 1.30 3.03
N ASN A 221 -1.94 1.81 3.81
CA ASN A 221 -1.66 2.80 4.82
C ASN A 221 -1.31 2.14 6.15
N LEU A 222 -0.13 2.45 6.66
CA LEU A 222 0.35 2.07 7.99
C LEU A 222 -0.17 3.10 8.99
N ASP A 223 -1.47 3.04 9.28
CA ASP A 223 -2.06 3.96 10.23
C ASP A 223 -1.53 3.70 11.64
N GLU A 224 -1.30 4.77 12.43
CA GLU A 224 -0.67 4.69 13.75
C GLU A 224 0.67 3.91 13.74
N PHE A 225 1.55 4.26 12.80
CA PHE A 225 2.85 3.62 12.60
C PHE A 225 3.69 3.51 13.89
N ASP A 226 3.57 4.47 14.78
CA ASP A 226 4.23 4.52 16.10
C ASP A 226 3.82 3.38 17.05
N ARG A 227 2.72 2.69 16.77
CA ARG A 227 2.26 1.52 17.57
C ARG A 227 2.85 0.19 17.09
N LEU A 228 3.63 0.19 16.03
CA LEU A 228 4.23 -1.03 15.52
C LEU A 228 5.29 -1.57 16.51
N THR A 229 5.18 -2.86 16.82
CA THR A 229 6.21 -3.53 17.62
C THR A 229 7.52 -3.68 16.84
N SER A 230 8.67 -3.78 17.53
CA SER A 230 9.97 -4.01 16.87
C SER A 230 9.98 -5.24 15.96
N ARG A 231 9.23 -6.30 16.29
CA ARG A 231 9.06 -7.49 15.45
C ARG A 231 8.23 -7.19 14.20
N GLY A 232 7.15 -6.41 14.35
CA GLY A 232 6.31 -5.94 13.23
C GLY A 232 7.11 -5.06 12.28
N MET A 233 7.92 -4.16 12.81
CA MET A 233 8.81 -3.29 12.06
C MET A 233 9.84 -4.08 11.24
N ALA A 234 10.49 -5.08 11.83
CA ALA A 234 11.44 -5.93 11.11
C ALA A 234 10.77 -6.70 9.97
N LYS A 235 9.55 -7.23 10.20
CA LYS A 235 8.77 -7.90 9.15
C LYS A 235 8.38 -6.93 8.03
N LEU A 236 7.90 -5.74 8.37
CA LEU A 236 7.54 -4.70 7.40
C LEU A 236 8.74 -4.33 6.52
N LYS A 237 9.91 -4.03 7.12
CA LYS A 237 11.14 -3.71 6.38
C LYS A 237 11.54 -4.81 5.39
N ASN A 238 11.34 -6.08 5.74
CA ASN A 238 11.59 -7.21 4.83
C ASN A 238 10.58 -7.23 3.67
N LEU A 239 9.28 -7.05 3.97
CA LEU A 239 8.21 -7.07 2.97
C LEU A 239 8.34 -5.93 1.95
N MET A 240 8.81 -4.75 2.39
CA MET A 240 9.05 -3.60 1.53
C MET A 240 10.13 -3.85 0.46
N GLN A 241 11.04 -4.79 0.68
CA GLN A 241 12.12 -5.10 -0.27
C GLN A 241 11.74 -6.16 -1.31
N LEU A 242 10.65 -6.89 -1.09
CA LEU A 242 10.24 -7.94 -2.01
C LEU A 242 9.64 -7.34 -3.28
N SER A 243 10.12 -7.75 -4.45
CA SER A 243 9.49 -7.46 -5.75
C SER A 243 8.40 -8.48 -6.10
N SER A 244 8.53 -9.70 -5.58
CA SER A 244 7.56 -10.78 -5.76
C SER A 244 7.45 -11.62 -4.50
N LEU A 245 6.32 -12.27 -4.36
CA LEU A 245 5.94 -13.11 -3.24
C LEU A 245 5.80 -14.54 -3.72
N SER A 246 6.17 -15.50 -2.90
CA SER A 246 5.94 -16.92 -3.19
C SER A 246 4.73 -17.38 -2.37
N ILE A 247 3.55 -17.40 -3.00
CA ILE A 247 2.29 -17.72 -2.31
C ILE A 247 1.74 -19.02 -2.81
N ARG A 248 1.27 -19.85 -1.87
CA ARG A 248 0.47 -21.03 -2.17
C ARG A 248 -1.01 -20.66 -2.07
N LYS A 249 -1.69 -20.55 -3.22
CA LYS A 249 -3.14 -20.34 -3.26
C LYS A 249 -3.89 -21.55 -2.69
N ALA A 250 -5.07 -21.30 -2.12
CA ALA A 250 -5.92 -22.37 -1.66
C ALA A 250 -6.16 -23.40 -2.79
N TYR A 251 -6.10 -24.69 -2.45
CA TYR A 251 -6.25 -25.82 -3.37
C TYR A 251 -5.16 -26.00 -4.45
N GLN A 252 -4.13 -25.16 -4.49
CA GLN A 252 -2.97 -25.36 -5.36
C GLN A 252 -1.86 -26.13 -4.63
N LYS A 253 -1.22 -27.09 -5.34
CA LYS A 253 -0.11 -27.88 -4.78
C LYS A 253 1.21 -27.11 -4.83
N ASN A 254 1.39 -26.22 -5.80
CA ASN A 254 2.62 -25.50 -6.07
C ASN A 254 2.54 -24.04 -5.59
N TYR A 255 3.70 -23.50 -5.20
CA TYR A 255 3.86 -22.06 -4.99
C TYR A 255 3.93 -21.39 -6.36
N ALA A 256 3.20 -20.30 -6.50
CA ALA A 256 3.29 -19.43 -7.67
C ALA A 256 3.92 -18.07 -7.27
N PRO A 257 4.80 -17.51 -8.11
CA PRO A 257 5.27 -16.15 -7.89
C PRO A 257 4.08 -15.19 -8.09
N LEU A 258 3.85 -14.32 -7.10
CA LEU A 258 2.87 -13.26 -7.16
C LEU A 258 3.63 -11.93 -7.14
N PRO A 259 3.58 -11.12 -8.20
CA PRO A 259 4.19 -9.79 -8.18
C PRO A 259 3.62 -8.94 -7.05
N ARG A 260 4.46 -8.19 -6.36
CA ARG A 260 3.99 -7.22 -5.38
C ARG A 260 3.49 -5.97 -6.10
N ILE A 261 2.23 -5.61 -5.87
CA ILE A 261 1.58 -4.41 -6.39
C ILE A 261 1.57 -3.31 -5.33
N ALA A 262 1.48 -3.69 -4.05
CA ALA A 262 1.33 -2.77 -2.94
C ALA A 262 2.55 -1.87 -2.74
N SER A 263 2.32 -0.57 -2.68
CA SER A 263 3.20 0.42 -2.05
C SER A 263 2.70 0.75 -0.65
N PHE A 264 3.56 1.33 0.18
CA PHE A 264 3.25 1.69 1.55
C PHE A 264 3.30 3.21 1.73
N ILE A 265 2.41 3.70 2.56
CA ILE A 265 2.40 5.04 3.13
C ILE A 265 2.00 4.90 4.60
N GLY A 266 2.29 5.86 5.46
CA GLY A 266 1.87 5.74 6.85
C GLY A 266 1.61 7.08 7.52
N THR A 267 1.01 7.01 8.71
CA THR A 267 0.71 8.16 9.54
C THR A 267 1.20 7.92 10.96
N SER A 268 1.63 8.97 11.64
CA SER A 268 1.99 8.95 13.05
C SER A 268 1.49 10.20 13.77
N ASN A 269 1.13 10.03 15.04
CA ASN A 269 0.84 11.13 15.95
C ASN A 269 2.01 11.45 16.88
N ARG A 270 3.15 10.80 16.69
CA ARG A 270 4.38 11.03 17.47
C ARG A 270 5.51 11.38 16.52
N LYS A 271 6.32 12.37 16.91
CA LYS A 271 7.49 12.78 16.16
C LYS A 271 8.63 11.78 16.36
N ASP A 272 8.79 11.27 17.57
CA ASP A 272 9.81 10.29 17.98
C ASP A 272 9.38 8.84 17.61
N LEU A 273 9.27 8.53 16.33
CA LEU A 273 8.70 7.27 15.85
C LEU A 273 9.72 6.22 15.39
N LEU A 274 10.97 6.62 15.18
CA LEU A 274 12.03 5.74 14.68
C LEU A 274 12.97 5.32 15.80
N ASP A 275 13.21 4.01 15.94
CA ASP A 275 14.12 3.45 16.97
C ASP A 275 15.37 2.76 16.39
N ASP A 276 15.50 2.70 15.04
CA ASP A 276 16.61 2.02 14.35
C ASP A 276 17.19 2.91 13.25
N PRO A 277 18.33 3.57 13.51
CA PRO A 277 18.99 4.44 12.53
C PRO A 277 19.33 3.74 11.22
N THR A 278 19.76 2.47 11.26
CA THR A 278 20.26 1.76 10.07
C THR A 278 19.14 1.37 9.10
N GLY A 279 17.93 1.22 9.60
CA GLY A 279 16.77 0.81 8.80
C GLY A 279 15.86 1.95 8.38
N SER A 280 16.11 3.17 8.84
CA SER A 280 15.22 4.33 8.63
C SER A 280 15.20 4.87 7.21
N ARG A 281 16.21 4.59 6.40
CA ARG A 281 16.28 4.97 4.97
C ARG A 281 15.06 4.52 4.14
N ARG A 282 14.24 3.61 4.67
CA ARG A 282 12.99 3.15 4.03
C ARG A 282 11.79 4.03 4.35
N PHE A 283 11.94 4.98 5.24
CA PHE A 283 10.85 5.83 5.69
C PHE A 283 11.14 7.28 5.33
N LEU A 284 10.32 7.83 4.46
CA LEU A 284 10.37 9.24 4.08
C LEU A 284 9.50 10.01 5.07
N CYS A 285 10.08 10.37 6.22
CA CYS A 285 9.38 11.11 7.26
C CYS A 285 9.22 12.58 6.86
N VAL A 286 8.03 13.11 7.11
CA VAL A 286 7.72 14.53 6.91
C VAL A 286 6.81 15.02 8.02
N GLU A 287 7.11 16.19 8.57
CA GLU A 287 6.21 16.87 9.48
C GLU A 287 5.12 17.58 8.68
N VAL A 288 3.87 17.32 9.03
CA VAL A 288 2.72 17.97 8.38
C VAL A 288 2.64 19.40 8.94
N GLU A 289 2.69 20.41 8.07
CA GLU A 289 2.76 21.81 8.48
C GLU A 289 1.40 22.40 8.88
N HIS A 290 0.33 21.86 8.31
CA HIS A 290 -1.04 22.34 8.52
C HIS A 290 -2.06 21.25 8.22
N ARG A 291 -3.33 21.51 8.49
CA ARG A 291 -4.40 20.59 8.11
C ARG A 291 -4.41 20.41 6.60
N ILE A 292 -4.25 19.17 6.15
CA ILE A 292 -4.13 18.83 4.73
C ILE A 292 -5.46 19.07 4.02
N ASP A 293 -5.44 19.83 2.93
CA ASP A 293 -6.59 19.96 2.03
C ASP A 293 -6.62 18.77 1.06
N CYS A 294 -7.60 17.89 1.24
CA CYS A 294 -7.82 16.73 0.38
C CYS A 294 -8.87 16.99 -0.71
N SER A 295 -9.31 18.23 -0.91
CA SER A 295 -10.30 18.57 -1.94
C SER A 295 -9.67 18.80 -3.32
N ASN A 296 -10.46 18.63 -4.37
CA ASN A 296 -10.09 18.98 -5.74
C ASN A 296 -8.75 18.39 -6.24
N ILE A 297 -8.41 17.18 -5.84
CA ILE A 297 -7.24 16.46 -6.35
C ILE A 297 -7.59 15.85 -7.71
N ASN A 298 -6.94 16.33 -8.78
CA ASN A 298 -7.12 15.79 -10.13
C ASN A 298 -6.23 14.56 -10.37
N LEU A 299 -6.61 13.43 -9.76
CA LEU A 299 -5.85 12.18 -9.87
C LEU A 299 -5.64 11.71 -11.31
N PRO A 300 -6.64 11.78 -12.24
CA PRO A 300 -6.40 11.37 -13.62
C PRO A 300 -5.21 12.10 -14.26
N GLN A 301 -5.09 13.42 -14.06
CA GLN A 301 -3.98 14.20 -14.62
C GLN A 301 -2.65 13.96 -13.87
N ILE A 302 -2.69 13.76 -12.54
CA ILE A 302 -1.51 13.40 -11.76
C ILE A 302 -0.93 12.06 -12.23
N TYR A 303 -1.78 11.05 -12.41
CA TYR A 303 -1.32 9.74 -12.91
C TYR A 303 -0.95 9.77 -14.40
N ALA A 304 -1.56 10.64 -15.21
CA ALA A 304 -1.16 10.88 -16.59
C ALA A 304 0.25 11.51 -16.67
N GLN A 305 0.55 12.48 -15.79
CA GLN A 305 1.89 13.05 -15.63
C GLN A 305 2.91 11.96 -15.29
N LEU A 306 2.67 11.20 -14.23
CA LEU A 306 3.56 10.11 -13.80
C LEU A 306 3.78 9.05 -14.90
N LYS A 307 2.73 8.73 -15.66
CA LYS A 307 2.82 7.81 -16.79
C LYS A 307 3.73 8.36 -17.90
N ALA A 308 3.53 9.63 -18.29
CA ALA A 308 4.36 10.28 -19.30
C ALA A 308 5.83 10.35 -18.87
N GLU A 309 6.11 10.67 -17.62
CA GLU A 309 7.47 10.69 -17.06
C GLU A 309 8.12 9.29 -17.07
N LEU A 310 7.38 8.23 -16.72
CA LEU A 310 7.88 6.85 -16.80
C LEU A 310 8.10 6.38 -18.24
N GLU A 311 7.33 6.87 -19.21
CA GLU A 311 7.47 6.56 -20.63
C GLU A 311 8.67 7.28 -21.25
N THR A 312 9.02 8.47 -20.77
CA THR A 312 10.24 9.20 -21.16
C THR A 312 11.51 8.66 -20.48
N GLY A 313 11.36 7.70 -19.57
CA GLY A 313 12.50 7.03 -18.92
C GLY A 313 12.92 7.66 -17.60
N GLU A 314 12.06 8.50 -16.97
CA GLU A 314 12.35 9.05 -15.66
C GLU A 314 12.56 7.91 -14.64
N ARG A 315 13.57 8.08 -13.81
CA ARG A 315 13.96 7.09 -12.80
C ARG A 315 12.94 7.06 -11.66
N TYR A 316 12.44 5.89 -11.31
CA TYR A 316 11.45 5.70 -10.24
C TYR A 316 12.02 5.10 -8.94
N TRP A 317 13.25 4.60 -8.95
CA TRP A 317 13.88 4.01 -7.74
C TRP A 317 14.78 5.03 -7.04
N PHE A 318 15.03 4.80 -5.75
CA PHE A 318 15.95 5.60 -4.94
C PHE A 318 17.38 5.08 -5.11
N THR A 319 18.36 5.99 -5.20
CA THR A 319 19.78 5.66 -5.21
C THR A 319 20.31 5.52 -3.77
N PRO A 320 21.49 4.88 -3.57
CA PRO A 320 22.12 4.80 -2.25
C PRO A 320 22.35 6.18 -1.61
N GLU A 321 22.69 7.19 -2.43
CA GLU A 321 22.91 8.56 -1.97
C GLU A 321 21.61 9.20 -1.50
N GLU A 322 20.50 8.99 -2.24
CA GLU A 322 19.17 9.45 -1.85
C GLU A 322 18.66 8.73 -0.60
N GLU A 323 18.94 7.42 -0.47
CA GLU A 323 18.63 6.67 0.76
C GLU A 323 19.42 7.20 1.97
N GLN A 324 20.66 7.64 1.76
CA GLN A 324 21.47 8.27 2.82
C GLN A 324 20.93 9.65 3.16
N GLU A 325 20.51 10.45 2.19
CA GLU A 325 19.86 11.76 2.42
C GLU A 325 18.59 11.59 3.25
N ILE A 326 17.76 10.58 2.94
CA ILE A 326 16.57 10.22 3.72
C ILE A 326 16.96 9.85 5.16
N GLN A 327 18.02 9.07 5.32
CA GLN A 327 18.47 8.65 6.66
C GLN A 327 18.94 9.84 7.51
N CYS A 328 19.68 10.79 6.92
CA CYS A 328 20.12 12.00 7.61
C CYS A 328 18.91 12.88 8.02
N HIS A 329 17.96 13.08 7.10
CA HIS A 329 16.74 13.84 7.39
C HIS A 329 15.93 13.22 8.53
N ASN A 330 15.91 11.91 8.61
CA ASN A 330 15.18 11.17 9.64
C ASN A 330 15.78 11.31 11.05
N GLU A 331 16.94 11.93 11.23
CA GLU A 331 17.54 12.16 12.56
C GLU A 331 16.60 12.93 13.48
N ALA A 332 15.80 13.85 12.93
CA ALA A 332 14.79 14.59 13.68
C ALA A 332 13.62 13.76 14.22
N PHE A 333 13.48 12.52 13.74
CA PHE A 333 12.36 11.62 14.06
C PHE A 333 12.79 10.39 14.89
N TYR A 334 14.05 10.35 15.34
CA TYR A 334 14.50 9.26 16.20
C TYR A 334 14.04 9.43 17.63
N GLN A 335 13.65 8.31 18.20
CA GLN A 335 13.38 8.24 19.62
C GLN A 335 14.69 8.35 20.40
N ILE A 336 14.81 9.43 21.18
CA ILE A 336 15.90 9.59 22.13
C ILE A 336 15.56 8.74 23.36
N HIS A 337 16.32 7.68 23.59
CA HIS A 337 16.15 6.87 24.78
C HIS A 337 16.71 7.59 26.03
N PRO A 338 16.09 7.41 27.22
CA PRO A 338 16.54 8.06 28.44
C PRO A 338 18.05 7.83 28.73
N GLU A 339 18.57 6.65 28.41
CA GLU A 339 19.99 6.33 28.57
C GLU A 339 20.89 7.16 27.63
N GLU A 340 20.43 7.54 26.47
CA GLU A 340 21.18 8.38 25.51
C GLU A 340 21.17 9.85 25.94
N GLU A 341 20.03 10.33 26.40
CA GLU A 341 19.91 11.69 26.93
C GLU A 341 20.79 11.87 28.16
N LEU A 342 20.72 10.94 29.09
CA LEU A 342 21.56 10.93 30.30
C LEU A 342 23.06 10.78 29.95
N PHE A 343 23.36 9.96 28.93
CA PHE A 343 24.74 9.86 28.44
C PHE A 343 25.25 11.20 27.93
N ARG A 344 24.52 11.89 27.09
CA ARG A 344 24.91 13.21 26.54
C ARG A 344 25.09 14.29 27.62
N ASN A 345 24.34 14.17 28.70
CA ASN A 345 24.44 15.08 29.84
C ASN A 345 25.67 14.82 30.71
N HIS A 346 26.26 13.61 30.65
CA HIS A 346 27.38 13.25 31.53
C HIS A 346 28.65 12.85 30.77
N PHE A 347 28.55 12.55 29.49
CA PHE A 347 29.68 12.14 28.66
C PHE A 347 29.60 12.74 27.26
N ARG A 348 30.77 12.93 26.67
CA ARG A 348 30.92 13.23 25.25
C ARG A 348 32.01 12.38 24.61
N SER A 349 32.03 12.28 23.30
CA SER A 349 33.14 11.65 22.57
C SER A 349 34.41 12.43 22.78
N ALA A 350 35.54 11.75 22.96
CA ALA A 350 36.86 12.37 23.03
C ALA A 350 37.28 12.89 21.66
N LEU A 351 37.87 14.05 21.61
CA LEU A 351 38.51 14.57 20.41
C LEU A 351 39.89 13.93 20.20
N GLU A 352 40.40 13.99 18.96
CA GLU A 352 41.68 13.39 18.60
C GLU A 352 42.83 14.03 19.43
N GLY A 353 43.55 13.20 20.21
CA GLY A 353 44.61 13.64 21.09
C GLY A 353 44.17 14.18 22.48
N GLU A 354 42.88 14.13 22.78
CA GLU A 354 42.35 14.51 24.09
C GLU A 354 42.51 13.37 25.11
N ALA A 355 42.82 13.77 26.38
CA ALA A 355 42.81 12.79 27.47
C ALA A 355 41.40 12.23 27.69
N CYS A 356 41.23 10.91 27.61
CA CYS A 356 39.93 10.27 27.67
C CYS A 356 39.92 9.08 28.58
N GLU A 357 38.73 8.72 29.08
CA GLU A 357 38.45 7.46 29.78
C GLU A 357 38.06 6.40 28.77
N MET A 358 38.50 5.17 29.00
CA MET A 358 38.15 4.00 28.21
C MET A 358 37.14 3.14 28.98
N LEU A 359 35.85 3.42 28.81
CA LEU A 359 34.78 2.76 29.57
C LEU A 359 34.04 1.70 28.73
N SER A 360 33.66 0.60 29.39
CA SER A 360 32.70 -0.35 28.83
C SER A 360 31.26 0.19 28.98
N LEU A 361 30.31 -0.38 28.24
CA LEU A 361 28.88 -0.04 28.40
C LEU A 361 28.36 -0.28 29.82
N SER A 362 28.87 -1.31 30.52
CA SER A 362 28.48 -1.59 31.89
C SER A 362 28.96 -0.51 32.85
N GLU A 363 30.21 -0.08 32.73
CA GLU A 363 30.78 0.98 33.54
C GLU A 363 30.06 2.35 33.26
N ILE A 364 29.74 2.64 32.02
CA ILE A 364 28.94 3.84 31.65
C ILE A 364 27.57 3.80 32.34
N LEU A 365 26.87 2.65 32.24
CA LEU A 365 25.54 2.49 32.83
C LEU A 365 25.58 2.51 34.36
N GLU A 366 26.65 2.03 35.00
CA GLU A 366 26.81 2.12 36.46
C GLU A 366 26.89 3.59 36.89
N VAL A 367 27.71 4.39 36.21
CA VAL A 367 27.82 5.84 36.51
C VAL A 367 26.45 6.53 36.31
N LEU A 368 25.75 6.23 35.25
CA LEU A 368 24.43 6.82 35.00
C LEU A 368 23.37 6.35 36.00
N LYS A 369 23.42 5.09 36.43
CA LYS A 369 22.50 4.49 37.43
C LYS A 369 22.72 5.01 38.84
N GLU A 370 23.93 5.36 39.21
CA GLU A 370 24.20 5.97 40.52
C GLU A 370 23.42 7.26 40.72
N LYS A 371 23.25 8.06 39.63
CA LYS A 371 22.53 9.32 39.66
C LYS A 371 21.06 9.19 39.28
N HIS A 372 20.71 8.27 38.38
CA HIS A 372 19.41 8.19 37.71
C HIS A 372 18.81 6.77 37.67
N GLY A 373 19.06 5.95 38.68
CA GLY A 373 18.75 4.51 38.70
C GLY A 373 17.27 4.17 38.43
N ALA A 374 16.33 5.05 38.74
CA ALA A 374 14.90 4.82 38.50
C ALA A 374 14.55 4.83 37.02
N LEU A 375 15.24 5.58 36.18
CA LEU A 375 15.00 5.73 34.75
C LEU A 375 15.66 4.63 33.91
N LEU A 376 16.70 3.96 34.44
CA LEU A 376 17.55 3.02 33.72
C LEU A 376 17.31 1.54 34.09
N ARG A 377 16.07 1.17 34.44
CA ARG A 377 15.74 -0.20 34.90
C ARG A 377 15.84 -1.28 33.80
N ASN A 378 15.53 -0.95 32.56
CA ASN A 378 15.40 -1.92 31.45
C ASN A 378 16.20 -1.49 30.21
N VAL A 379 17.47 -1.09 30.36
CA VAL A 379 18.32 -0.68 29.24
C VAL A 379 18.81 -1.89 28.45
N SER A 380 18.60 -1.87 27.14
CA SER A 380 19.18 -2.83 26.22
C SER A 380 20.62 -2.44 25.89
N MET A 381 21.59 -3.20 26.40
CA MET A 381 23.04 -2.97 26.17
C MET A 381 23.40 -2.90 24.69
N VAL A 382 22.75 -3.70 23.86
CA VAL A 382 23.02 -3.72 22.40
C VAL A 382 22.51 -2.46 21.74
N LYS A 383 21.28 -2.04 22.06
CA LYS A 383 20.70 -0.79 21.51
C LYS A 383 21.52 0.41 21.96
N PHE A 384 21.81 0.50 23.26
CA PHE A 384 22.59 1.61 23.81
C PHE A 384 23.99 1.70 23.19
N GLY A 385 24.71 0.57 23.05
CA GLY A 385 26.03 0.55 22.39
C GLY A 385 26.00 0.99 20.93
N ASN A 386 24.94 0.61 20.20
CA ASN A 386 24.74 1.05 18.81
C ASN A 386 24.42 2.56 18.73
N ALA A 387 23.63 3.08 19.66
CA ALA A 387 23.28 4.48 19.73
C ALA A 387 24.51 5.36 20.01
N LEU A 388 25.40 4.92 20.92
CA LEU A 388 26.66 5.62 21.20
C LEU A 388 27.55 5.72 19.95
N VAL A 389 27.67 4.61 19.20
CA VAL A 389 28.45 4.60 17.95
C VAL A 389 27.81 5.51 16.90
N ALA A 390 26.48 5.48 16.77
CA ALA A 390 25.73 6.36 15.87
C ALA A 390 25.88 7.83 16.24
N SER A 391 26.04 8.16 17.54
CA SER A 391 26.31 9.50 18.02
C SER A 391 27.79 9.95 17.88
N GLY A 392 28.61 9.17 17.15
CA GLY A 392 30.00 9.52 16.88
C GLY A 392 31.00 9.15 18.00
N VAL A 393 30.58 8.32 18.98
CA VAL A 393 31.50 7.85 20.02
C VAL A 393 32.42 6.78 19.47
N GLU A 394 33.73 6.98 19.56
CA GLU A 394 34.72 6.01 19.09
C GLU A 394 34.71 4.74 19.94
N ARG A 395 34.46 3.60 19.28
CA ARG A 395 34.48 2.27 19.90
C ARG A 395 35.78 1.54 19.56
N VAL A 396 36.54 1.14 20.59
CA VAL A 396 37.77 0.36 20.47
C VAL A 396 37.56 -1.05 20.97
N HIS A 397 37.94 -2.03 20.15
CA HIS A 397 37.90 -3.45 20.56
C HIS A 397 39.17 -3.80 21.31
N THR A 398 39.04 -4.26 22.56
CA THR A 398 40.14 -4.64 23.41
C THR A 398 40.04 -6.12 23.79
N LYS A 399 41.09 -6.69 24.41
CA LYS A 399 41.05 -8.07 24.95
C LYS A 399 39.95 -8.27 26.02
N LEU A 400 39.47 -7.19 26.62
CA LEU A 400 38.42 -7.19 27.66
C LEU A 400 37.03 -6.82 27.07
N GLY A 401 36.89 -6.78 25.73
CA GLY A 401 35.67 -6.41 25.05
C GLY A 401 35.68 -5.00 24.45
N ASN A 402 34.50 -4.50 24.06
CA ASN A 402 34.36 -3.18 23.50
C ASN A 402 34.46 -2.09 24.55
N ARG A 403 35.29 -1.09 24.29
CA ARG A 403 35.51 0.09 25.11
C ARG A 403 35.18 1.36 24.29
N TYR A 404 34.73 2.41 24.96
CA TYR A 404 34.34 3.68 24.36
C TYR A 404 35.23 4.79 24.87
N LYS A 405 35.77 5.62 23.97
CA LYS A 405 36.61 6.78 24.32
C LYS A 405 35.72 7.96 24.68
N LEU A 406 35.72 8.34 25.93
CA LEU A 406 34.81 9.32 26.50
C LEU A 406 35.53 10.35 27.36
N VAL A 407 34.94 11.52 27.40
CA VAL A 407 35.28 12.58 28.37
C VAL A 407 34.03 12.85 29.20
N ARG A 408 34.19 12.96 30.51
CA ARG A 408 33.09 13.38 31.38
C ARG A 408 32.78 14.83 31.17
N VAL A 409 31.49 15.15 31.10
CA VAL A 409 31.00 16.53 31.11
C VAL A 409 30.67 16.85 32.55
N ASP A 410 31.38 17.77 33.14
CA ASP A 410 31.03 18.28 34.48
C ASP A 410 29.70 19.04 34.37
N ALA A 411 28.74 18.71 35.23
CA ALA A 411 27.37 19.24 35.21
C ALA A 411 27.27 20.67 35.77
N ASP A 412 28.37 21.43 35.77
CA ASP A 412 28.50 22.76 36.37
C ASP A 412 29.06 23.82 35.39
N GLU A 413 28.67 23.77 34.07
CA GLU A 413 28.80 24.92 33.19
C GLU A 413 27.48 25.25 32.48
#